data_717edd75a4728aa1170c70897188151a
#
_entry.id   717edd75a4728aa1170c70897188151a
#
_cell.length_a   1.000
_cell.length_b   1.000
_cell.length_c   1.000
_cell.angle_alpha   90.00
_cell.angle_beta   90.00
_cell.angle_gamma   90.00
#
_symmetry.space_group_name_H-M   'P 1'
#
loop_
_entity.id
_entity.type
_entity.pdbx_description
1 polymer ?
#
loop_
_entity_poly.entity_id
_entity_poly.type
_entity_poly.pdbx_seq_one_letter_code
_entity_poly.pdbx_strand_id
1 'polypeptide(L)'
;QVVELKETLGFKLAVDFDVYRDFADMERFAPHVDFFMISGSEELLPKFKELSNKYRCLFNVSLAERGSVTYFNGQEFKVQAVKVESIIDTTGCGDSYHAGFVCSYMLENNIEKAMNVGSEIAAETLKHYGGF
;
A
#
# COMPACT_ATOMS: atom_id res chain seq x y z
N GLN A 1 -22.32 -2.74 1.38
CA GLN A 1 -22.39 -2.30 2.79
C GLN A 1 -21.24 -1.38 3.17
N VAL A 2 -19.95 -1.79 3.09
CA VAL A 2 -18.81 -0.93 3.49
C VAL A 2 -18.72 0.34 2.65
N VAL A 3 -18.91 0.23 1.34
CA VAL A 3 -18.92 1.38 0.42
C VAL A 3 -20.05 2.35 0.74
N GLU A 4 -21.25 1.87 0.97
CA GLU A 4 -22.41 2.68 1.38
C GLU A 4 -22.18 3.39 2.72
N LEU A 5 -21.55 2.70 3.68
CA LEU A 5 -21.15 3.31 4.95
C LEU A 5 -20.09 4.39 4.77
N LYS A 6 -19.10 4.16 3.89
CA LYS A 6 -18.08 5.15 3.56
C LYS A 6 -18.72 6.44 3.01
N GLU A 7 -19.64 6.31 2.05
CA GLU A 7 -20.35 7.45 1.47
C GLU A 7 -21.17 8.21 2.50
N THR A 8 -21.79 7.49 3.44
CA THR A 8 -22.64 8.08 4.48
C THR A 8 -21.81 8.74 5.61
N LEU A 9 -20.74 8.10 6.05
CA LEU A 9 -19.96 8.49 7.23
C LEU A 9 -18.70 9.29 6.88
N GLY A 10 -18.27 9.32 5.62
CA GLY A 10 -17.14 10.09 5.15
C GLY A 10 -15.75 9.60 5.58
N PHE A 11 -15.61 8.35 5.99
CA PHE A 11 -14.30 7.79 6.36
C PHE A 11 -13.45 7.44 5.13
N LYS A 12 -12.14 7.30 5.34
CA LYS A 12 -11.21 6.79 4.33
C LYS A 12 -11.16 5.26 4.39
N LEU A 13 -11.12 4.63 3.22
CA LEU A 13 -11.08 3.17 3.07
C LEU A 13 -9.74 2.73 2.48
N ALA A 14 -8.97 2.00 3.28
CA ALA A 14 -7.79 1.29 2.84
C ALA A 14 -8.12 -0.19 2.69
N VAL A 15 -7.73 -0.79 1.58
CA VAL A 15 -7.97 -2.21 1.31
C VAL A 15 -6.69 -2.86 0.81
N ASP A 16 -6.33 -3.97 1.45
CA ASP A 16 -5.28 -4.87 1.01
C ASP A 16 -5.88 -5.96 0.11
N PHE A 17 -5.30 -6.10 -1.08
CA PHE A 17 -5.75 -7.05 -2.11
C PHE A 17 -4.81 -8.23 -2.27
N ASP A 18 -3.94 -8.53 -1.32
CA ASP A 18 -2.91 -9.57 -1.42
C ASP A 18 -3.42 -10.95 -1.81
N VAL A 19 -4.61 -11.32 -1.32
CA VAL A 19 -5.25 -12.60 -1.64
C VAL A 19 -6.12 -12.55 -2.90
N TYR A 20 -6.35 -11.39 -3.46
CA TYR A 20 -7.24 -11.19 -4.61
C TYR A 20 -6.41 -10.98 -5.88
N ARG A 21 -6.59 -11.82 -6.88
CA ARG A 21 -5.75 -11.83 -8.10
C ARG A 21 -6.49 -11.55 -9.40
N ASP A 22 -7.80 -11.35 -9.34
CA ASP A 22 -8.59 -10.98 -10.52
C ASP A 22 -8.61 -9.45 -10.71
N PHE A 23 -7.93 -8.97 -11.74
CA PHE A 23 -7.84 -7.56 -12.04
C PHE A 23 -9.18 -6.90 -12.39
N ALA A 24 -10.08 -7.62 -13.05
CA ALA A 24 -11.39 -7.07 -13.41
C ALA A 24 -12.23 -6.78 -12.17
N ASP A 25 -12.18 -7.67 -11.20
CA ASP A 25 -12.85 -7.46 -9.92
C ASP A 25 -12.14 -6.42 -9.06
N MET A 26 -10.80 -6.42 -9.01
CA MET A 26 -10.03 -5.37 -8.31
C MET A 26 -10.37 -3.98 -8.84
N GLU A 27 -10.46 -3.80 -10.16
CA GLU A 27 -10.79 -2.51 -10.76
C GLU A 27 -12.18 -2.00 -10.33
N ARG A 28 -13.14 -2.88 -10.05
CA ARG A 28 -14.47 -2.51 -9.54
C ARG A 28 -14.43 -1.81 -8.18
N PHE A 29 -13.41 -2.06 -7.36
CA PHE A 29 -13.23 -1.42 -6.06
C PHE A 29 -12.51 -0.08 -6.15
N ALA A 30 -11.72 0.15 -7.19
CA ALA A 30 -10.91 1.35 -7.33
C ALA A 30 -11.67 2.69 -7.18
N PRO A 31 -12.91 2.86 -7.68
CA PRO A 31 -13.69 4.08 -7.47
C PRO A 31 -14.10 4.32 -6.01
N HIS A 32 -14.08 3.28 -5.18
CA HIS A 32 -14.66 3.30 -3.84
C HIS A 32 -13.62 3.29 -2.72
N VAL A 33 -12.35 3.01 -3.03
CA VAL A 33 -11.27 2.97 -2.03
C VAL A 33 -10.37 4.20 -2.15
N ASP A 34 -9.78 4.61 -1.03
CA ASP A 34 -8.82 5.72 -1.00
C ASP A 34 -7.38 5.20 -1.10
N PHE A 35 -7.12 4.02 -0.51
CA PHE A 35 -5.82 3.34 -0.53
C PHE A 35 -6.01 1.92 -1.03
N PHE A 36 -5.52 1.66 -2.23
CA PHE A 36 -5.47 0.36 -2.85
C PHE A 36 -4.06 -0.21 -2.63
N MET A 37 -3.94 -1.23 -1.80
CA MET A 37 -2.66 -1.76 -1.38
C MET A 37 -2.54 -3.23 -1.78
N ILE A 38 -1.35 -3.63 -2.21
CA ILE A 38 -1.05 -5.00 -2.58
C ILE A 38 0.44 -5.28 -2.42
N SER A 39 0.80 -6.47 -1.95
CA SER A 39 2.15 -7.00 -2.06
C SER A 39 2.28 -7.77 -3.36
N GLY A 40 3.31 -7.53 -4.12
CA GLY A 40 3.32 -8.13 -5.43
C GLY A 40 4.64 -8.11 -6.17
N SER A 41 4.49 -8.22 -7.47
CA SER A 41 5.57 -8.21 -8.44
C SER A 41 5.50 -6.97 -9.33
N GLU A 42 6.62 -6.69 -10.00
CA GLU A 42 6.70 -5.57 -10.96
C GLU A 42 5.74 -5.70 -12.14
N GLU A 43 5.24 -6.91 -12.42
CA GLU A 43 4.26 -7.16 -13.48
C GLU A 43 2.93 -6.42 -13.27
N LEU A 44 2.61 -6.09 -12.02
CA LEU A 44 1.41 -5.35 -11.64
C LEU A 44 1.53 -3.84 -11.93
N LEU A 45 2.74 -3.30 -11.99
CA LEU A 45 3.00 -1.87 -12.04
C LEU A 45 2.37 -1.15 -13.23
N PRO A 46 2.46 -1.68 -14.48
CA PRO A 46 1.84 -1.00 -15.63
C PRO A 46 0.33 -0.86 -15.50
N LYS A 47 -0.34 -1.87 -14.95
CA LYS A 47 -1.79 -1.85 -14.75
C LYS A 47 -2.20 -0.83 -13.69
N PHE A 48 -1.50 -0.77 -12.57
CA PHE A 48 -1.80 0.22 -11.53
C PHE A 48 -1.50 1.64 -11.96
N LYS A 49 -0.46 1.85 -12.78
CA LYS A 49 -0.23 3.15 -13.42
C LYS A 49 -1.41 3.57 -14.30
N GLU A 50 -1.94 2.65 -15.11
CA GLU A 50 -3.13 2.89 -15.92
C GLU A 50 -4.34 3.24 -15.06
N LEU A 51 -4.62 2.44 -14.01
CA LEU A 51 -5.75 2.68 -13.10
C LEU A 51 -5.65 4.02 -12.38
N SER A 52 -4.45 4.44 -12.01
CA SER A 52 -4.22 5.73 -11.33
C SER A 52 -4.53 6.95 -12.21
N ASN A 53 -4.60 6.80 -13.53
CA ASN A 53 -5.10 7.83 -14.44
C ASN A 53 -6.63 7.92 -14.48
N LYS A 54 -7.30 6.81 -14.14
CA LYS A 54 -8.77 6.71 -14.18
C LYS A 54 -9.42 7.04 -12.85
N TYR A 55 -8.79 6.62 -11.74
CA TYR A 55 -9.40 6.64 -10.42
C TYR A 55 -8.57 7.44 -9.42
N ARG A 56 -9.24 8.23 -8.58
CA ARG A 56 -8.60 9.01 -7.51
C ARG A 56 -8.36 8.14 -6.27
N CYS A 57 -7.48 7.20 -6.42
CA CYS A 57 -7.08 6.25 -5.41
C CYS A 57 -5.54 6.20 -5.37
N LEU A 58 -4.95 6.01 -4.21
CA LEU A 58 -3.54 5.71 -4.06
C LEU A 58 -3.33 4.23 -4.32
N PHE A 59 -2.65 3.89 -5.42
CA PHE A 59 -2.28 2.51 -5.73
C PHE A 59 -0.87 2.24 -5.25
N ASN A 60 -0.73 1.50 -4.15
CA ASN A 60 0.57 1.14 -3.58
C ASN A 60 0.88 -0.34 -3.79
N VAL A 61 2.07 -0.61 -4.31
CA VAL A 61 2.61 -1.97 -4.49
C VAL A 61 3.88 -2.10 -3.67
N SER A 62 3.87 -2.97 -2.67
CA SER A 62 5.07 -3.35 -1.94
C SER A 62 5.81 -4.47 -2.68
N LEU A 63 7.12 -4.36 -2.80
CA LEU A 63 8.01 -5.22 -3.58
C LEU A 63 9.08 -5.90 -2.72
N ALA A 64 8.80 -6.08 -1.43
CA ALA A 64 9.69 -6.64 -0.43
C ALA A 64 11.05 -5.90 -0.39
N GLU A 65 12.16 -6.60 -0.52
CA GLU A 65 13.51 -6.01 -0.49
C GLU A 65 13.79 -4.98 -1.60
N ARG A 66 12.95 -4.93 -2.63
CA ARG A 66 13.04 -3.93 -3.72
C ARG A 66 12.32 -2.62 -3.42
N GLY A 67 11.72 -2.51 -2.22
CA GLY A 67 11.02 -1.31 -1.79
C GLY A 67 9.55 -1.29 -2.18
N SER A 68 9.07 -0.14 -2.61
CA SER A 68 7.66 0.04 -2.97
C SER A 68 7.48 1.08 -4.08
N VAL A 69 6.35 0.98 -4.76
CA VAL A 69 5.93 1.92 -5.80
C VAL A 69 4.51 2.37 -5.51
N THR A 70 4.26 3.66 -5.56
CA THR A 70 2.92 4.24 -5.44
C THR A 70 2.57 5.02 -6.70
N TYR A 71 1.37 4.82 -7.20
CA TYR A 71 0.79 5.61 -8.28
C TYR A 71 -0.38 6.45 -7.77
N PHE A 72 -0.38 7.72 -8.12
CA PHE A 72 -1.48 8.63 -7.82
C PHE A 72 -1.62 9.69 -8.92
N ASN A 73 -2.81 9.82 -9.51
CA ASN A 73 -3.08 10.74 -10.62
C ASN A 73 -2.06 10.57 -11.78
N GLY A 74 -1.68 9.34 -12.12
CA GLY A 74 -0.70 9.02 -13.15
C GLY A 74 0.77 9.28 -12.77
N GLN A 75 1.05 9.90 -11.64
CA GLN A 75 2.40 10.10 -11.13
C GLN A 75 2.91 8.84 -10.43
N GLU A 76 4.20 8.60 -10.56
CA GLU A 76 4.90 7.46 -9.95
C GLU A 76 5.83 7.94 -8.86
N PHE A 77 5.76 7.29 -7.70
CA PHE A 77 6.64 7.48 -6.55
C PHE A 77 7.33 6.16 -6.24
N LYS A 78 8.65 6.18 -6.04
CA LYS A 78 9.45 4.99 -5.72
C LYS A 78 10.28 5.23 -4.48
N VAL A 79 10.26 4.27 -3.56
CA VAL A 79 11.09 4.27 -2.36
C VAL A 79 11.78 2.92 -2.23
N GLN A 80 13.07 2.95 -1.91
CA GLN A 80 13.85 1.74 -1.64
C GLN A 80 13.48 1.16 -0.28
N ALA A 81 13.59 -0.16 -0.15
CA ALA A 81 13.43 -0.79 1.16
C ALA A 81 14.55 -0.38 2.13
N VAL A 82 14.21 -0.26 3.38
CA VAL A 82 15.21 -0.11 4.45
C VAL A 82 15.97 -1.43 4.59
N LYS A 83 17.29 -1.37 4.51
CA LYS A 83 18.15 -2.56 4.66
C LYS A 83 18.13 -3.04 6.10
N VAL A 84 17.88 -4.34 6.27
CA VAL A 84 17.90 -5.02 7.56
C VAL A 84 19.03 -6.05 7.53
N GLU A 85 19.95 -5.98 8.49
CA GLU A 85 21.12 -6.87 8.54
C GLU A 85 20.74 -8.31 8.91
N SER A 86 19.72 -8.48 9.75
CA SER A 86 19.25 -9.78 10.21
C SER A 86 17.72 -9.80 10.23
N ILE A 87 17.13 -10.69 9.47
CA ILE A 87 15.69 -10.93 9.45
C ILE A 87 15.41 -12.11 10.39
N ILE A 88 14.59 -11.87 11.40
CA ILE A 88 14.17 -12.89 12.37
C ILE A 88 12.86 -13.54 11.93
N ASP A 89 11.87 -12.72 11.53
CA ASP A 89 10.56 -13.18 11.09
C ASP A 89 9.98 -12.18 10.08
N THR A 90 9.31 -12.67 9.06
CA THR A 90 8.64 -11.84 8.05
C THR A 90 7.14 -11.65 8.30
N THR A 91 6.61 -12.30 9.33
CA THR A 91 5.19 -12.25 9.68
C THR A 91 4.74 -10.81 9.98
N GLY A 92 3.67 -10.36 9.33
CA GLY A 92 3.09 -9.03 9.55
C GLY A 92 3.89 -7.86 8.97
N CYS A 93 5.01 -8.12 8.30
CA CYS A 93 5.83 -7.05 7.69
C CYS A 93 5.03 -6.21 6.68
N GLY A 94 4.22 -6.85 5.83
CA GLY A 94 3.34 -6.18 4.88
C GLY A 94 2.27 -5.35 5.57
N ASP A 95 1.60 -5.93 6.58
CA ASP A 95 0.58 -5.24 7.38
C ASP A 95 1.14 -4.02 8.09
N SER A 96 2.33 -4.15 8.67
CA SER A 96 3.06 -3.05 9.33
C SER A 96 3.43 -1.94 8.36
N TYR A 97 3.89 -2.30 7.15
CA TYR A 97 4.13 -1.33 6.08
C TYR A 97 2.84 -0.57 5.73
N HIS A 98 1.74 -1.28 5.47
CA HIS A 98 0.46 -0.68 5.09
C HIS A 98 -0.08 0.24 6.19
N ALA A 99 -0.02 -0.18 7.44
CA ALA A 99 -0.43 0.63 8.58
C ALA A 99 0.40 1.92 8.68
N GLY A 100 1.72 1.81 8.61
CA GLY A 100 2.63 2.96 8.66
C GLY A 100 2.40 3.93 7.52
N PHE A 101 2.23 3.43 6.31
CA PHE A 101 1.91 4.22 5.12
C PHE A 101 0.61 5.01 5.30
N VAL A 102 -0.48 4.34 5.63
CA VAL A 102 -1.81 4.98 5.77
C VAL A 102 -1.79 6.02 6.89
N CYS A 103 -1.26 5.68 8.06
CA CYS A 103 -1.17 6.62 9.18
C CYS A 103 -0.36 7.86 8.83
N SER A 104 0.82 7.71 8.24
CA SER A 104 1.67 8.84 7.86
C SER A 104 1.00 9.71 6.79
N TYR A 105 0.40 9.09 5.78
CA TYR A 105 -0.30 9.84 4.74
C TYR A 105 -1.50 10.63 5.28
N MET A 106 -2.28 10.03 6.18
CA MET A 106 -3.43 10.71 6.79
C MET A 106 -3.03 11.92 7.64
N LEU A 107 -1.86 11.88 8.26
CA LEU A 107 -1.35 12.99 9.07
C LEU A 107 -0.75 14.12 8.23
N GLU A 108 -0.04 13.79 7.14
CA GLU A 108 0.83 14.76 6.47
C GLU A 108 0.53 14.95 4.99
N ASN A 109 -0.33 14.13 4.40
CA ASN A 109 -0.71 14.18 2.98
C ASN A 109 0.52 14.17 2.02
N ASN A 110 1.54 13.41 2.36
CA ASN A 110 2.79 13.28 1.60
C ASN A 110 3.06 11.81 1.28
N ILE A 111 2.99 11.45 -0.01
CA ILE A 111 3.12 10.07 -0.47
C ILE A 111 4.51 9.50 -0.20
N GLU A 112 5.56 10.22 -0.59
CA GLU A 112 6.93 9.75 -0.45
C GLU A 112 7.32 9.55 1.02
N LYS A 113 6.93 10.50 1.88
CA LYS A 113 7.12 10.36 3.32
C LYS A 113 6.36 9.16 3.89
N ALA A 114 5.10 8.96 3.48
CA ALA A 114 4.31 7.81 3.90
C ALA A 114 4.96 6.47 3.50
N MET A 115 5.50 6.39 2.29
CA MET A 115 6.24 5.21 1.82
C MET A 115 7.49 4.94 2.67
N ASN A 116 8.26 5.98 3.01
CA ASN A 116 9.43 5.85 3.86
C ASN A 116 9.06 5.38 5.28
N VAL A 117 8.05 5.98 5.90
CA VAL A 117 7.55 5.57 7.22
C VAL A 117 7.07 4.12 7.20
N GLY A 118 6.31 3.72 6.19
CA GLY A 118 5.91 2.33 6.00
C GLY A 118 7.12 1.39 5.93
N SER A 119 8.14 1.74 5.15
CA SER A 119 9.37 0.95 5.01
C SER A 119 10.17 0.85 6.31
N GLU A 120 10.24 1.92 7.10
CA GLU A 120 10.91 1.93 8.42
C GLU A 120 10.19 1.02 9.42
N ILE A 121 8.86 1.09 9.50
CA ILE A 121 8.06 0.26 10.40
C ILE A 121 8.15 -1.21 9.98
N ALA A 122 8.06 -1.52 8.69
CA ALA A 122 8.24 -2.88 8.19
C ALA A 122 9.64 -3.43 8.52
N ALA A 123 10.68 -2.63 8.36
CA ALA A 123 12.05 -3.01 8.71
C ALA A 123 12.22 -3.29 10.21
N GLU A 124 11.50 -2.56 11.06
CA GLU A 124 11.52 -2.83 12.51
C GLU A 124 10.80 -4.14 12.84
N THR A 125 9.66 -4.41 12.20
CA THR A 125 8.91 -5.67 12.38
C THR A 125 9.76 -6.91 12.04
N LEU A 126 10.65 -6.82 11.04
CA LEU A 126 11.54 -7.92 10.65
C LEU A 126 12.57 -8.34 11.71
N LYS A 127 12.79 -7.52 12.74
CA LYS A 127 13.83 -7.73 13.77
C LYS A 127 13.38 -8.56 14.97
N HIS A 128 12.12 -8.97 15.03
CA HIS A 128 11.58 -9.75 16.15
C HIS A 128 10.53 -10.77 15.66
N TYR A 129 10.16 -11.71 16.54
CA TYR A 129 9.12 -12.68 16.23
C TYR A 129 7.72 -12.06 16.35
N GLY A 130 6.84 -12.46 15.44
CA GLY A 130 5.45 -11.98 15.38
C GLY A 130 5.29 -10.68 14.60
N GLY A 131 4.05 -10.32 14.33
CA GLY A 131 3.70 -9.20 13.45
C GLY A 131 3.67 -7.81 14.09
N PHE A 132 4.13 -7.68 15.30
CA PHE A 132 4.13 -6.40 16.05
C PHE A 132 5.29 -6.28 17.01
#